data_c537b219f7fea741dc735c68767a79dd
#
_entry.id   c537b219f7fea741dc735c68767a79dd
#
_cell.length_a   1.000
_cell.length_b   1.000
_cell.length_c   1.000
_cell.angle_alpha   90.00
_cell.angle_beta   90.00
_cell.angle_gamma   90.00
#
_symmetry.space_group_name_H-M   'P 1'
#
loop_
_entity.id
_entity.type
_entity.pdbx_description
1 polymer ?
#
loop_
_entity_poly.entity_id
_entity_poly.type
_entity_poly.pdbx_seq_one_letter_code
_entity_poly.pdbx_strand_id
1 'polypeptide(L)'
;GMLMQAEPVYQCYDALARQIRERKAGEEEGSGEQPDMACGKKRTRVIYLSPQGKTFNQSMAEEFAQEEDLVFLCGHYEGIDERVLEEIVTDYVSIGDYVLTGGELPAMIMIDAISRLVPGVLHNDVSAEFESFQDNLLEYPQYSRPEVWHDKKVPEILMSGHHANIEKWRREQSVIRTAKNRPDLR
;
A
#
# COMPACT_ATOMS: atom_id res chain seq x y z
N GLY A 1 -31.67 9.82 -1.89
CA GLY A 1 -30.42 9.35 -2.45
C GLY A 1 -30.48 7.86 -2.71
N MET A 2 -29.58 7.35 -3.54
CA MET A 2 -29.45 5.91 -3.74
C MET A 2 -28.49 5.35 -2.72
N LEU A 3 -28.79 4.17 -2.18
CA LEU A 3 -27.94 3.42 -1.26
C LEU A 3 -27.68 2.03 -1.86
N MET A 4 -26.44 1.55 -1.79
CA MET A 4 -26.12 0.18 -2.20
C MET A 4 -26.76 -0.81 -1.20
N GLN A 5 -27.57 -1.73 -1.71
CA GLN A 5 -28.32 -2.67 -0.89
C GLN A 5 -27.43 -3.77 -0.33
N ALA A 6 -27.75 -4.27 0.87
CA ALA A 6 -26.99 -5.29 1.56
C ALA A 6 -26.85 -6.60 0.77
N GLU A 7 -27.96 -7.13 0.25
CA GLU A 7 -28.01 -8.45 -0.38
C GLU A 7 -27.10 -8.55 -1.63
N PRO A 8 -27.16 -7.62 -2.62
CA PRO A 8 -26.25 -7.68 -3.78
C PRO A 8 -24.78 -7.58 -3.38
N VAL A 9 -24.43 -6.74 -2.40
CA VAL A 9 -23.06 -6.60 -1.90
C VAL A 9 -22.61 -7.89 -1.23
N TYR A 10 -23.44 -8.49 -0.39
CA TYR A 10 -23.13 -9.75 0.28
C TYR A 10 -22.95 -10.91 -0.70
N GLN A 11 -23.83 -11.03 -1.71
CA GLN A 11 -23.73 -12.07 -2.73
C GLN A 11 -22.43 -11.96 -3.54
N CYS A 12 -22.01 -10.74 -3.88
CA CYS A 12 -20.74 -10.50 -4.55
C CYS A 12 -19.55 -10.94 -3.67
N TYR A 13 -19.55 -10.54 -2.40
CA TYR A 13 -18.54 -10.94 -1.43
C TYR A 13 -18.47 -12.46 -1.26
N ASP A 14 -19.62 -13.13 -1.07
CA ASP A 14 -19.68 -14.58 -0.87
C ASP A 14 -19.16 -15.34 -2.10
N ALA A 15 -19.47 -14.87 -3.31
CA ALA A 15 -18.90 -15.44 -4.55
C ALA A 15 -17.38 -15.34 -4.59
N LEU A 16 -16.82 -14.16 -4.28
CA LEU A 16 -15.36 -13.96 -4.21
C LEU A 16 -14.72 -14.82 -3.11
N ALA A 17 -15.33 -14.86 -1.93
CA ALA A 17 -14.85 -15.65 -0.81
C ALA A 17 -14.83 -17.16 -1.12
N ARG A 18 -15.80 -17.66 -1.91
CA ARG A 18 -15.79 -19.05 -2.41
C ARG A 18 -14.63 -19.28 -3.38
N GLN A 19 -14.42 -18.41 -4.36
CA GLN A 19 -13.33 -18.52 -5.31
C GLN A 19 -11.96 -18.56 -4.61
N ILE A 20 -11.76 -17.68 -3.62
CA ILE A 20 -10.52 -17.66 -2.84
C ILE A 20 -10.33 -18.98 -2.08
N ARG A 21 -11.37 -19.52 -1.44
CA ARG A 21 -11.31 -20.81 -0.72
C ARG A 21 -11.02 -21.99 -1.65
N GLU A 22 -11.66 -22.03 -2.82
CA GLU A 22 -11.45 -23.09 -3.83
C GLU A 22 -10.04 -23.07 -4.37
N ARG A 23 -9.48 -21.89 -4.67
CA ARG A 23 -8.09 -21.74 -5.11
C ARG A 23 -7.11 -22.25 -4.04
N LYS A 24 -7.27 -21.85 -2.79
CA LYS A 24 -6.40 -22.28 -1.67
C LYS A 24 -6.49 -23.79 -1.41
N ALA A 25 -7.66 -24.38 -1.50
CA ALA A 25 -7.83 -25.83 -1.37
C ALA A 25 -7.11 -26.61 -2.49
N GLY A 26 -7.14 -26.11 -3.73
CA GLY A 26 -6.41 -26.71 -4.84
C GLY A 26 -4.88 -26.59 -4.71
N GLU A 27 -4.38 -25.53 -4.12
CA GLU A 27 -2.95 -25.32 -3.85
C GLU A 27 -2.44 -26.25 -2.73
N GLU A 28 -3.23 -26.44 -1.65
CA GLU A 28 -2.92 -27.38 -0.55
C GLU A 28 -2.84 -28.85 -1.03
N GLU A 29 -3.75 -29.28 -1.92
CA GLU A 29 -3.71 -30.64 -2.50
C GLU A 29 -2.48 -30.88 -3.39
N GLY A 30 -1.95 -29.81 -4.02
CA GLY A 30 -0.77 -29.88 -4.91
C GLY A 30 0.56 -29.90 -4.16
N SER A 31 0.64 -29.43 -2.93
CA SER A 31 1.89 -29.28 -2.17
C SER A 31 2.35 -30.53 -1.45
N GLY A 32 1.50 -31.52 -1.24
CA GLY A 32 1.82 -32.77 -0.54
C GLY A 32 2.19 -32.62 0.94
N GLU A 33 2.10 -31.43 1.50
CA GLU A 33 2.32 -31.14 2.91
C GLU A 33 1.04 -31.43 3.72
N GLN A 34 1.18 -32.11 4.86
CA GLN A 34 0.05 -32.33 5.75
C GLN A 34 -0.41 -30.99 6.34
N PRO A 35 -1.72 -30.71 6.33
CA PRO A 35 -2.23 -29.45 6.87
C PRO A 35 -1.88 -29.32 8.35
N ASP A 36 -1.14 -28.27 8.69
CA ASP A 36 -0.84 -27.93 10.07
C ASP A 36 -2.15 -27.49 10.77
N MET A 37 -2.67 -28.38 11.64
CA MET A 37 -3.96 -28.21 12.34
C MET A 37 -3.95 -27.03 13.35
N ALA A 38 -2.85 -26.32 13.49
CA ALA A 38 -2.69 -25.21 14.43
C ALA A 38 -2.88 -23.81 13.83
N CYS A 39 -2.92 -23.67 12.49
CA CYS A 39 -3.16 -22.37 11.86
C CYS A 39 -4.65 -22.11 11.74
N GLY A 40 -5.24 -21.33 12.64
CA GLY A 40 -6.59 -20.78 12.48
C GLY A 40 -6.66 -20.08 11.12
N LYS A 41 -7.54 -20.54 10.20
CA LYS A 41 -7.68 -19.94 8.84
C LYS A 41 -7.87 -18.44 8.97
N LYS A 42 -6.84 -17.68 8.61
CA LYS A 42 -6.87 -16.21 8.63
C LYS A 42 -7.98 -15.75 7.69
N ARG A 43 -8.92 -14.94 8.20
CA ARG A 43 -10.02 -14.38 7.39
C ARG A 43 -9.43 -13.46 6.34
N THR A 44 -9.85 -13.60 5.08
CA THR A 44 -9.48 -12.68 4.01
C THR A 44 -9.83 -11.24 4.40
N ARG A 45 -8.90 -10.31 4.25
CA ARG A 45 -9.11 -8.89 4.56
C ARG A 45 -10.08 -8.27 3.54
N VAL A 46 -11.10 -7.59 4.06
CA VAL A 46 -12.08 -6.83 3.28
C VAL A 46 -11.95 -5.36 3.65
N ILE A 47 -11.40 -4.57 2.74
CA ILE A 47 -11.06 -3.17 2.95
C ILE A 47 -12.16 -2.30 2.35
N TYR A 48 -12.89 -1.59 3.19
CA TYR A 48 -13.87 -0.60 2.77
C TYR A 48 -13.23 0.79 2.70
N LEU A 49 -13.30 1.40 1.51
CA LEU A 49 -12.75 2.72 1.22
C LEU A 49 -13.75 3.79 1.67
N SER A 50 -13.47 4.43 2.81
CA SER A 50 -14.38 5.38 3.44
C SER A 50 -13.63 6.45 4.21
N PRO A 51 -14.12 7.72 4.21
CA PRO A 51 -13.57 8.78 5.08
C PRO A 51 -13.60 8.46 6.58
N GLN A 52 -14.39 7.46 7.01
CA GLN A 52 -14.48 7.01 8.41
C GLN A 52 -13.25 6.19 8.83
N GLY A 53 -12.46 5.70 7.86
CA GLY A 53 -11.34 4.81 8.11
C GLY A 53 -10.09 5.52 8.60
N LYS A 54 -9.12 4.71 9.04
CA LYS A 54 -7.76 5.20 9.32
C LYS A 54 -7.11 5.69 8.03
N THR A 55 -6.38 6.80 8.11
CA THR A 55 -5.65 7.32 6.96
C THR A 55 -4.54 6.34 6.53
N PHE A 56 -4.59 5.93 5.27
CA PHE A 56 -3.62 5.04 4.64
C PHE A 56 -2.21 5.63 4.67
N ASN A 57 -1.23 4.81 4.97
CA ASN A 57 0.17 5.18 5.00
C ASN A 57 1.06 3.99 4.59
N GLN A 58 2.37 4.22 4.50
CA GLN A 58 3.34 3.21 4.07
C GLN A 58 3.33 1.95 4.96
N SER A 59 3.24 2.12 6.28
CA SER A 59 3.19 0.99 7.21
C SER A 59 1.96 0.09 6.99
N MET A 60 0.81 0.68 6.67
CA MET A 60 -0.38 -0.10 6.29
C MET A 60 -0.19 -0.82 4.95
N ALA A 61 0.49 -0.17 3.98
CA ALA A 61 0.82 -0.83 2.72
C ALA A 61 1.72 -2.06 2.94
N GLU A 62 2.73 -1.95 3.80
CA GLU A 62 3.61 -3.05 4.19
C GLU A 62 2.84 -4.19 4.87
N GLU A 63 1.91 -3.86 5.77
CA GLU A 63 1.03 -4.85 6.42
C GLU A 63 0.17 -5.59 5.39
N PHE A 64 -0.50 -4.85 4.51
CA PHE A 64 -1.37 -5.45 3.47
C PHE A 64 -0.59 -6.25 2.43
N ALA A 65 0.66 -5.89 2.14
CA ALA A 65 1.51 -6.64 1.22
C ALA A 65 1.89 -8.05 1.72
N GLN A 66 1.67 -8.35 3.00
CA GLN A 66 1.86 -9.69 3.56
C GLN A 66 0.64 -10.60 3.40
N GLU A 67 -0.48 -10.06 2.91
CA GLU A 67 -1.69 -10.85 2.70
C GLU A 67 -1.67 -11.50 1.31
N GLU A 68 -2.13 -12.74 1.23
CA GLU A 68 -2.29 -13.43 -0.06
C GLU A 68 -3.44 -12.87 -0.89
N ASP A 69 -4.52 -12.48 -0.20
CA ASP A 69 -5.73 -11.96 -0.81
C ASP A 69 -6.23 -10.71 -0.08
N LEU A 70 -6.57 -9.70 -0.86
CA LEU A 70 -7.24 -8.48 -0.41
C LEU A 70 -8.50 -8.25 -1.23
N VAL A 71 -9.61 -7.99 -0.57
CA VAL A 71 -10.86 -7.59 -1.20
C VAL A 71 -11.10 -6.11 -0.94
N PHE A 72 -11.23 -5.31 -2.00
CA PHE A 72 -11.54 -3.89 -1.90
C PHE A 72 -13.03 -3.67 -2.12
N LEU A 73 -13.71 -3.08 -1.15
CA LEU A 73 -15.11 -2.68 -1.24
C LEU A 73 -15.19 -1.18 -1.57
N CYS A 74 -15.61 -0.88 -2.79
CA CYS A 74 -15.73 0.48 -3.30
C CYS A 74 -17.19 0.93 -3.21
N GLY A 75 -17.46 1.89 -2.34
CA GLY A 75 -18.79 2.47 -2.19
C GLY A 75 -19.11 3.52 -3.26
N HIS A 76 -20.39 3.66 -3.55
CA HIS A 76 -20.95 4.69 -4.44
C HIS A 76 -22.18 5.35 -3.81
N TYR A 77 -22.65 6.43 -4.41
CA TYR A 77 -23.85 7.16 -4.02
C TYR A 77 -23.78 7.67 -2.58
N GLU A 78 -24.84 7.42 -1.79
CA GLU A 78 -24.89 7.80 -0.37
C GLU A 78 -24.19 6.78 0.56
N GLY A 79 -23.65 5.69 -0.01
CA GLY A 79 -22.94 4.65 0.72
C GLY A 79 -23.52 3.25 0.55
N ILE A 80 -23.18 2.37 1.48
CA ILE A 80 -23.57 0.96 1.51
C ILE A 80 -24.39 0.72 2.78
N ASP A 81 -25.36 -0.19 2.73
CA ASP A 81 -26.16 -0.59 3.90
C ASP A 81 -25.24 -1.06 5.03
N GLU A 82 -25.39 -0.45 6.21
CA GLU A 82 -24.49 -0.69 7.35
C GLU A 82 -24.45 -2.15 7.79
N ARG A 83 -25.56 -2.87 7.68
CA ARG A 83 -25.65 -4.28 8.10
C ARG A 83 -24.67 -5.19 7.34
N VAL A 84 -24.47 -4.96 6.05
CA VAL A 84 -23.49 -5.74 5.29
C VAL A 84 -22.07 -5.30 5.58
N LEU A 85 -21.85 -4.02 5.86
CA LEU A 85 -20.52 -3.54 6.27
C LEU A 85 -20.09 -4.20 7.59
N GLU A 86 -20.96 -4.22 8.60
CA GLU A 86 -20.73 -4.88 9.89
C GLU A 86 -20.41 -6.38 9.73
N GLU A 87 -21.05 -7.04 8.75
CA GLU A 87 -20.87 -8.47 8.51
C GLU A 87 -19.55 -8.82 7.82
N ILE A 88 -19.14 -8.05 6.79
CA ILE A 88 -18.06 -8.48 5.91
C ILE A 88 -16.77 -7.66 6.06
N VAL A 89 -16.84 -6.37 6.45
CA VAL A 89 -15.66 -5.48 6.47
C VAL A 89 -14.73 -5.82 7.63
N THR A 90 -13.44 -5.90 7.34
CA THR A 90 -12.39 -6.07 8.34
C THR A 90 -11.65 -4.76 8.61
N ASP A 91 -11.56 -3.90 7.60
CA ASP A 91 -10.76 -2.68 7.65
C ASP A 91 -11.49 -1.51 7.00
N TYR A 92 -11.57 -0.41 7.71
CA TYR A 92 -12.02 0.88 7.18
C TYR A 92 -10.78 1.73 6.90
N VAL A 93 -10.60 2.13 5.63
CA VAL A 93 -9.40 2.89 5.22
C VAL A 93 -9.80 4.15 4.46
N SER A 94 -9.18 5.26 4.83
CA SER A 94 -9.27 6.56 4.15
C SER A 94 -7.96 6.87 3.46
N ILE A 95 -7.98 7.58 2.34
CA ILE A 95 -6.78 8.12 1.68
C ILE A 95 -6.53 9.60 2.02
N GLY A 96 -7.32 10.19 2.91
CA GLY A 96 -7.20 11.58 3.36
C GLY A 96 -8.54 12.23 3.68
N ASP A 97 -8.48 13.43 4.25
CA ASP A 97 -9.65 14.18 4.73
C ASP A 97 -10.31 14.97 3.58
N TYR A 98 -10.81 14.25 2.58
CA TYR A 98 -11.55 14.81 1.45
C TYR A 98 -12.51 13.76 0.87
N VAL A 99 -13.52 14.21 0.14
CA VAL A 99 -14.58 13.36 -0.42
C VAL A 99 -14.36 13.16 -1.91
N LEU A 100 -14.47 11.91 -2.36
CA LEU A 100 -14.46 11.52 -3.76
C LEU A 100 -15.84 10.98 -4.17
N THR A 101 -16.05 10.81 -5.49
CA THR A 101 -17.32 10.32 -6.05
C THR A 101 -17.54 8.82 -5.84
N GLY A 102 -16.46 8.06 -5.55
CA GLY A 102 -16.51 6.61 -5.34
C GLY A 102 -15.21 6.07 -4.75
N GLY A 103 -15.22 4.80 -4.39
CA GLY A 103 -14.08 4.11 -3.77
C GLY A 103 -13.00 3.62 -4.74
N GLU A 104 -13.21 3.67 -6.05
CA GLU A 104 -12.32 3.06 -7.03
C GLU A 104 -10.96 3.75 -7.10
N LEU A 105 -10.92 5.09 -7.10
CA LEU A 105 -9.65 5.82 -7.10
C LEU A 105 -8.83 5.57 -5.83
N PRO A 106 -9.42 5.62 -4.63
CA PRO A 106 -8.76 5.15 -3.41
C PRO A 106 -8.21 3.72 -3.53
N ALA A 107 -9.01 2.78 -4.05
CA ALA A 107 -8.57 1.40 -4.25
C ALA A 107 -7.35 1.33 -5.18
N MET A 108 -7.35 2.05 -6.29
CA MET A 108 -6.22 2.10 -7.23
C MET A 108 -4.95 2.63 -6.56
N ILE A 109 -5.05 3.68 -5.74
CA ILE A 109 -3.91 4.23 -4.98
C ILE A 109 -3.35 3.17 -4.03
N MET A 110 -4.21 2.49 -3.28
CA MET A 110 -3.78 1.43 -2.36
C MET A 110 -3.18 0.24 -3.09
N ILE A 111 -3.80 -0.22 -4.18
CA ILE A 111 -3.29 -1.34 -4.98
C ILE A 111 -1.90 -1.02 -5.52
N ASP A 112 -1.68 0.17 -6.07
CA ASP A 112 -0.35 0.60 -6.55
C ASP A 112 0.67 0.58 -5.41
N ALA A 113 0.38 1.23 -4.29
CA ALA A 113 1.28 1.30 -3.15
C ALA A 113 1.61 -0.07 -2.53
N ILE A 114 0.61 -0.98 -2.44
CA ILE A 114 0.77 -2.32 -1.89
C ILE A 114 1.54 -3.22 -2.85
N SER A 115 1.18 -3.22 -4.14
CA SER A 115 1.77 -4.12 -5.13
C SER A 115 3.26 -3.85 -5.36
N ARG A 116 3.71 -2.61 -5.23
CA ARG A 116 5.15 -2.25 -5.30
C ARG A 116 5.99 -2.95 -4.21
N LEU A 117 5.37 -3.36 -3.10
CA LEU A 117 6.02 -4.04 -1.98
C LEU A 117 6.01 -5.57 -2.12
N VAL A 118 5.26 -6.10 -3.09
CA VAL A 118 5.22 -7.53 -3.36
C VAL A 118 6.46 -7.94 -4.16
N PRO A 119 7.25 -8.95 -3.71
CA PRO A 119 8.44 -9.41 -4.42
C PRO A 119 8.17 -9.76 -5.89
N GLY A 120 9.04 -9.31 -6.78
CA GLY A 120 8.95 -9.60 -8.21
C GLY A 120 7.98 -8.70 -9.02
N VAL A 121 7.25 -7.79 -8.39
CA VAL A 121 6.39 -6.83 -9.10
C VAL A 121 7.22 -5.71 -9.72
N LEU A 122 8.21 -5.19 -9.00
CA LEU A 122 9.18 -4.24 -9.55
C LEU A 122 10.40 -4.99 -10.09
N HIS A 123 10.95 -4.53 -11.22
CA HIS A 123 12.15 -5.14 -11.84
C HIS A 123 13.43 -4.96 -11.02
N ASN A 124 13.42 -4.09 -10.01
CA ASN A 124 14.57 -3.79 -9.18
C ASN A 124 14.13 -3.70 -7.71
N ASP A 125 14.24 -4.81 -7.01
CA ASP A 125 13.87 -4.91 -5.58
C ASP A 125 14.68 -3.95 -4.69
N VAL A 126 15.89 -3.57 -5.11
CA VAL A 126 16.76 -2.58 -4.42
C VAL A 126 16.18 -1.15 -4.51
N SER A 127 15.34 -0.88 -5.50
CA SER A 127 14.73 0.44 -5.70
C SER A 127 13.79 0.84 -4.56
N ALA A 128 13.09 -0.13 -3.96
CA ALA A 128 12.17 0.12 -2.87
C ALA A 128 12.88 0.41 -1.53
N GLU A 129 14.13 -0.02 -1.36
CA GLU A 129 14.88 0.15 -0.10
C GLU A 129 15.30 1.60 0.21
N PHE A 130 15.31 2.49 -0.80
CA PHE A 130 15.79 3.87 -0.66
C PHE A 130 14.72 4.93 -0.93
N GLU A 131 13.46 4.52 -1.05
CA GLU A 131 12.34 5.44 -1.31
C GLU A 131 11.89 6.18 -0.03
N SER A 132 11.07 7.22 -0.23
CA SER A 132 10.47 7.97 0.89
C SER A 132 9.67 7.05 1.82
N PHE A 133 9.69 7.40 3.11
CA PHE A 133 9.07 6.71 4.24
C PHE A 133 9.82 5.48 4.78
N GLN A 134 10.89 5.04 4.13
CA GLN A 134 11.85 4.12 4.77
C GLN A 134 12.50 4.83 5.98
N ASP A 135 12.55 4.15 7.12
CA ASP A 135 13.03 4.73 8.39
C ASP A 135 12.36 6.08 8.77
N ASN A 136 11.12 6.32 8.34
CA ASN A 136 10.41 7.60 8.51
C ASN A 136 11.15 8.80 7.91
N LEU A 137 11.89 8.62 6.83
CA LEU A 137 12.60 9.68 6.14
C LEU A 137 12.03 9.88 4.74
N LEU A 138 12.15 11.11 4.24
CA LEU A 138 12.00 11.41 2.82
C LEU A 138 13.26 11.03 2.07
N GLU A 139 13.09 10.65 0.81
CA GLU A 139 14.20 10.39 -0.10
C GLU A 139 15.11 11.61 -0.27
N TYR A 140 16.40 11.36 -0.45
CA TYR A 140 17.39 12.38 -0.75
C TYR A 140 17.16 13.03 -2.13
N PRO A 141 17.71 14.24 -2.41
CA PRO A 141 17.56 14.89 -3.71
C PRO A 141 18.26 14.13 -4.84
N GLN A 142 17.53 13.93 -5.92
CA GLN A 142 18.01 13.29 -7.14
C GLN A 142 18.53 14.34 -8.13
N TYR A 143 19.57 13.98 -8.89
CA TYR A 143 20.17 14.85 -9.91
C TYR A 143 20.34 14.06 -11.22
N SER A 144 20.15 14.75 -12.34
CA SER A 144 20.34 14.22 -13.69
C SER A 144 21.35 15.06 -14.45
N ARG A 145 21.68 14.66 -15.67
CA ARG A 145 22.47 15.47 -16.60
C ARG A 145 21.63 16.64 -17.16
N PRO A 146 22.27 17.78 -17.52
CA PRO A 146 23.72 18.09 -17.45
C PRO A 146 24.19 18.40 -16.02
N GLU A 147 25.52 18.38 -15.78
CA GLU A 147 26.14 18.70 -14.48
C GLU A 147 25.80 20.12 -13.99
N VAL A 148 25.66 21.04 -14.90
CA VAL A 148 25.26 22.43 -14.62
C VAL A 148 23.99 22.76 -15.39
N TRP A 149 22.95 23.20 -14.66
CA TRP A 149 21.69 23.64 -15.24
C TRP A 149 21.28 24.97 -14.63
N HIS A 150 21.13 26.03 -15.45
CA HIS A 150 20.84 27.40 -15.00
C HIS A 150 21.71 27.84 -13.81
N ASP A 151 23.04 27.72 -13.95
CA ASP A 151 24.07 28.04 -12.95
C ASP A 151 23.99 27.22 -11.64
N LYS A 152 23.13 26.21 -11.58
CA LYS A 152 23.05 25.27 -10.47
C LYS A 152 23.84 24.01 -10.80
N LYS A 153 24.77 23.65 -9.91
CA LYS A 153 25.65 22.49 -10.09
C LYS A 153 25.12 21.28 -9.34
N VAL A 154 25.36 20.09 -9.90
CA VAL A 154 25.26 18.83 -9.15
C VAL A 154 26.31 18.87 -8.01
N PRO A 155 25.95 18.43 -6.79
CA PRO A 155 26.93 18.34 -5.69
C PRO A 155 28.15 17.49 -6.09
N GLU A 156 29.38 18.02 -5.89
CA GLU A 156 30.64 17.40 -6.30
C GLU A 156 30.82 16.00 -5.69
N ILE A 157 30.31 15.78 -4.48
CA ILE A 157 30.35 14.47 -3.79
C ILE A 157 29.72 13.36 -4.61
N LEU A 158 28.63 13.64 -5.35
CA LEU A 158 27.94 12.65 -6.18
C LEU A 158 28.74 12.24 -7.41
N MET A 159 29.73 13.06 -7.78
CA MET A 159 30.61 12.84 -8.93
C MET A 159 31.99 12.25 -8.54
N SER A 160 32.23 12.13 -7.23
CA SER A 160 33.53 11.69 -6.69
C SER A 160 33.84 10.21 -6.90
N GLY A 161 32.84 9.36 -7.20
CA GLY A 161 32.98 7.90 -7.26
C GLY A 161 33.18 7.20 -5.90
N HIS A 162 33.21 7.94 -4.79
CA HIS A 162 33.38 7.38 -3.45
C HIS A 162 32.04 6.95 -2.84
N HIS A 163 31.61 5.71 -3.11
CA HIS A 163 30.30 5.19 -2.72
C HIS A 163 29.96 5.42 -1.24
N ALA A 164 30.86 5.13 -0.31
CA ALA A 164 30.60 5.32 1.13
C ALA A 164 30.30 6.79 1.50
N ASN A 165 31.01 7.73 0.89
CA ASN A 165 30.77 9.16 1.13
C ASN A 165 29.46 9.63 0.48
N ILE A 166 29.12 9.08 -0.69
CA ILE A 166 27.85 9.35 -1.37
C ILE A 166 26.69 8.86 -0.52
N GLU A 167 26.75 7.63 0.02
CA GLU A 167 25.69 7.08 0.91
C GLU A 167 25.53 7.93 2.19
N LYS A 168 26.63 8.32 2.82
CA LYS A 168 26.58 9.21 3.98
C LYS A 168 25.91 10.54 3.65
N TRP A 169 26.28 11.16 2.53
CA TRP A 169 25.70 12.42 2.08
C TRP A 169 24.18 12.24 1.79
N ARG A 170 23.78 11.17 1.12
CA ARG A 170 22.38 10.85 0.85
C ARG A 170 21.56 10.76 2.13
N ARG A 171 22.07 10.03 3.13
CA ARG A 171 21.41 9.92 4.44
C ARG A 171 21.28 11.27 5.14
N GLU A 172 22.31 12.09 5.13
CA GLU A 172 22.30 13.44 5.67
C GLU A 172 21.24 14.32 4.97
N GLN A 173 21.17 14.27 3.64
CA GLN A 173 20.15 15.01 2.88
C GLN A 173 18.71 14.55 3.14
N SER A 174 18.50 13.26 3.31
CA SER A 174 17.20 12.71 3.72
C SER A 174 16.77 13.27 5.07
N VAL A 175 17.66 13.29 6.04
CA VAL A 175 17.38 13.86 7.39
C VAL A 175 17.04 15.34 7.32
N ILE A 176 17.83 16.13 6.59
CA ILE A 176 17.61 17.58 6.41
C ILE A 176 16.28 17.84 5.72
N ARG A 177 16.01 17.12 4.62
CA ARG A 177 14.77 17.26 3.84
C ARG A 177 13.53 16.88 4.66
N THR A 178 13.60 15.81 5.43
CA THR A 178 12.52 15.37 6.33
C THR A 178 12.24 16.42 7.39
N ALA A 179 13.28 16.90 8.08
CA ALA A 179 13.12 17.92 9.11
C ALA A 179 12.48 19.22 8.59
N LYS A 180 12.77 19.58 7.33
CA LYS A 180 12.23 20.78 6.69
C LYS A 180 10.80 20.60 6.20
N ASN A 181 10.49 19.50 5.53
CA ASN A 181 9.27 19.35 4.75
C ASN A 181 8.21 18.48 5.45
N ARG A 182 8.65 17.52 6.26
CA ARG A 182 7.79 16.57 6.99
C ARG A 182 8.30 16.35 8.42
N PRO A 183 8.29 17.42 9.26
CA PRO A 183 8.72 17.31 10.65
C PRO A 183 7.84 16.36 11.50
N ASP A 184 6.64 16.05 11.02
CA ASP A 184 5.69 15.11 11.61
C ASP A 184 6.13 13.63 11.53
N LEU A 185 7.11 13.30 10.69
CA LEU A 185 7.67 11.94 10.57
C LEU A 185 8.75 11.63 11.62
N ARG A 186 9.09 12.59 12.50
CA ARG A 186 10.14 12.46 13.50
C ARG A 186 9.58 12.22 14.89
#